data_035fb0510bf10e4df4a513f8f9b2b4a3
#
_entry.id   035fb0510bf10e4df4a513f8f9b2b4a3
#
_cell.length_a   1.000
_cell.length_b   1.000
_cell.length_c   1.000
_cell.angle_alpha   90.00
_cell.angle_beta   90.00
_cell.angle_gamma   90.00
#
_symmetry.space_group_name_H-M   'P 1'
#
loop_
_entity.id
_entity.type
_entity.pdbx_description
1 polymer ?
#
loop_
_entity_poly.entity_id
_entity_poly.type
_entity_poly.pdbx_seq_one_letter_code
_entity_poly.pdbx_strand_id
1 'polypeptide(L)'
;MAGIVKGAAGLVGNTPLLEPVNLEKKEGLKARILLKLEYFNPAGSVKDRVGKAMIEDAEARGVLKPGSVIIEPTSGNTGIGLASVAASKGYRVILTMPETMSVERRNILKAYGCLLYTSPSPRDYAAS
;
A
#
# COMPACT_ATOMS: atom_id res chain seq x y z
N MET A 1 17.04 -14.58 13.83
CA MET A 1 16.36 -15.68 13.13
C MET A 1 14.99 -15.20 12.67
N ALA A 2 14.71 -15.38 11.40
CA ALA A 2 13.39 -15.04 10.87
C ALA A 2 12.35 -16.04 11.40
N GLY A 3 11.43 -15.59 12.24
CA GLY A 3 10.29 -16.38 12.65
C GLY A 3 9.22 -16.45 11.53
N ILE A 4 8.24 -17.29 11.73
CA ILE A 4 7.09 -17.34 10.83
C ILE A 4 6.23 -16.09 11.07
N VAL A 5 6.03 -15.29 10.00
CA VAL A 5 5.16 -14.12 10.05
C VAL A 5 3.73 -14.54 9.74
N LYS A 6 2.80 -14.15 10.60
CA LYS A 6 1.38 -14.45 10.42
C LYS A 6 0.67 -13.28 9.73
N GLY A 7 0.21 -13.53 8.51
CA GLY A 7 -0.48 -12.54 7.70
C GLY A 7 0.44 -11.54 6.99
N ALA A 8 0.02 -11.09 5.82
CA ALA A 8 0.82 -10.18 4.98
C ALA A 8 1.09 -8.83 5.65
N ALA A 9 0.18 -8.34 6.49
CA ALA A 9 0.39 -7.10 7.23
C ALA A 9 1.66 -7.11 8.12
N GLY A 10 2.05 -8.29 8.61
CA GLY A 10 3.29 -8.46 9.38
C GLY A 10 4.57 -8.29 8.58
N LEU A 11 4.50 -8.36 7.25
CA LEU A 11 5.64 -8.18 6.35
C LEU A 11 5.85 -6.73 5.93
N VAL A 12 4.94 -5.83 6.26
CA VAL A 12 5.05 -4.42 5.91
C VAL A 12 6.20 -3.78 6.67
N GLY A 13 7.06 -3.07 5.95
CA GLY A 13 8.22 -2.42 6.55
C GLY A 13 9.48 -3.29 6.56
N ASN A 14 10.45 -2.89 7.35
CA ASN A 14 11.78 -3.53 7.42
C ASN A 14 12.42 -3.74 6.03
N THR A 15 12.14 -2.83 5.10
CA THR A 15 12.65 -2.89 3.74
C THR A 15 14.16 -2.66 3.74
N PRO A 16 14.92 -3.36 2.86
CA PRO A 16 16.38 -3.27 2.85
C PRO A 16 16.89 -1.95 2.28
N LEU A 17 18.13 -1.65 2.61
CA LEU A 17 18.92 -0.65 1.91
C LEU A 17 19.82 -1.35 0.90
N LEU A 18 19.92 -0.79 -0.29
CA LEU A 18 20.82 -1.23 -1.34
C LEU A 18 21.84 -0.14 -1.65
N GLU A 19 23.10 -0.51 -1.71
CA GLU A 19 24.18 0.35 -2.21
C GLU A 19 24.49 -0.04 -3.66
N PRO A 20 24.24 0.87 -4.62
CA PRO A 20 24.48 0.58 -6.05
C PRO A 20 25.95 0.75 -6.42
N VAL A 21 26.82 -0.12 -5.89
CA VAL A 21 28.27 -0.02 -5.99
C VAL A 21 28.82 0.11 -7.42
N ASN A 22 28.17 -0.54 -8.39
CA ASN A 22 28.60 -0.45 -9.78
C ASN A 22 28.33 0.94 -10.39
N LEU A 23 27.20 1.55 -10.01
CA LEU A 23 26.88 2.92 -10.43
C LEU A 23 27.85 3.92 -9.81
N GLU A 24 28.11 3.79 -8.52
CA GLU A 24 29.05 4.66 -7.80
C GLU A 24 30.45 4.64 -8.42
N LYS A 25 30.95 3.46 -8.79
CA LYS A 25 32.24 3.29 -9.46
C LYS A 25 32.22 3.89 -10.86
N LYS A 26 31.19 3.58 -11.65
CA LYS A 26 31.08 4.05 -13.04
C LYS A 26 31.06 5.58 -13.12
N GLU A 27 30.33 6.22 -12.21
CA GLU A 27 30.18 7.69 -12.19
C GLU A 27 31.26 8.40 -11.34
N GLY A 28 32.19 7.65 -10.75
CA GLY A 28 33.27 8.20 -9.92
C GLY A 28 32.77 8.98 -8.72
N LEU A 29 31.68 8.55 -8.10
CA LEU A 29 31.04 9.28 -7.01
C LEU A 29 31.89 9.23 -5.74
N LYS A 30 31.98 10.37 -5.07
CA LYS A 30 32.61 10.48 -3.75
C LYS A 30 31.63 10.20 -2.62
N ALA A 31 30.35 10.36 -2.89
CA ALA A 31 29.27 10.09 -1.94
C ALA A 31 28.84 8.64 -2.03
N ARG A 32 28.45 8.09 -0.90
CA ARG A 32 27.79 6.79 -0.80
C ARG A 32 26.31 6.95 -1.03
N ILE A 33 25.75 6.19 -1.95
CA ILE A 33 24.32 6.21 -2.24
C ILE A 33 23.64 5.01 -1.57
N LEU A 34 22.55 5.24 -0.85
CA LEU A 34 21.76 4.19 -0.24
C LEU A 34 20.32 4.31 -0.74
N LEU A 35 19.84 3.24 -1.37
CA LEU A 35 18.49 3.13 -1.91
C LEU A 35 17.60 2.38 -0.92
N LYS A 36 16.55 3.01 -0.43
CA LYS A 36 15.53 2.35 0.40
C LYS A 36 14.53 1.64 -0.50
N LEU A 37 14.53 0.31 -0.48
CA LEU A 37 13.78 -0.51 -1.43
C LEU A 37 12.35 -0.78 -0.96
N GLU A 38 11.49 0.19 -1.07
CA GLU A 38 10.09 0.10 -0.61
C GLU A 38 9.22 -0.86 -1.43
N TYR A 39 9.65 -1.26 -2.63
CA TYR A 39 8.94 -2.28 -3.41
C TYR A 39 8.99 -3.69 -2.79
N PHE A 40 9.83 -3.91 -1.76
CA PHE A 40 9.82 -5.15 -0.99
C PHE A 40 8.64 -5.27 -0.01
N ASN A 41 7.85 -4.23 0.17
CA ASN A 41 6.58 -4.36 0.90
C ASN A 41 5.63 -5.32 0.16
N PRO A 42 4.73 -6.01 0.86
CA PRO A 42 3.85 -7.03 0.27
C PRO A 42 3.01 -6.56 -0.93
N ALA A 43 2.50 -5.33 -0.90
CA ALA A 43 1.76 -4.76 -2.03
C ALA A 43 2.65 -3.91 -2.95
N GLY A 44 3.95 -3.83 -2.69
CA GLY A 44 4.97 -3.32 -3.60
C GLY A 44 5.28 -1.84 -3.51
N SER A 45 4.83 -1.12 -2.48
CA SER A 45 5.17 0.30 -2.33
C SER A 45 5.24 0.77 -0.87
N VAL A 46 5.77 1.98 -0.67
CA VAL A 46 5.78 2.66 0.64
C VAL A 46 4.38 2.84 1.22
N LYS A 47 3.34 2.83 0.39
CA LYS A 47 1.96 3.02 0.82
C LYS A 47 1.39 1.86 1.61
N ASP A 48 2.03 0.71 1.61
CA ASP A 48 1.72 -0.38 2.52
C ASP A 48 1.90 0.07 3.98
N ARG A 49 2.92 0.87 4.27
CA ARG A 49 3.15 1.47 5.60
C ARG A 49 2.01 2.41 5.98
N VAL A 50 1.56 3.23 5.04
CA VAL A 50 0.44 4.16 5.26
C VAL A 50 -0.84 3.38 5.55
N GLY A 51 -1.17 2.41 4.73
CA GLY A 51 -2.36 1.57 4.91
C GLY A 51 -2.35 0.84 6.25
N LYS A 52 -1.22 0.27 6.63
CA LYS A 52 -1.05 -0.39 7.94
C LYS A 52 -1.25 0.59 9.10
N ALA A 53 -0.60 1.74 9.06
CA ALA A 53 -0.70 2.74 10.11
C ALA A 53 -2.12 3.28 10.27
N MET A 54 -2.83 3.53 9.17
CA MET A 54 -4.22 3.99 9.19
C MET A 54 -5.15 2.98 9.87
N ILE A 55 -5.02 1.71 9.51
CA ILE A 55 -5.86 0.64 10.06
C ILE A 55 -5.54 0.42 11.54
N GLU A 56 -4.27 0.30 11.90
CA GLU A 56 -3.86 0.05 13.29
C GLU A 56 -4.21 1.23 14.21
N ASP A 57 -4.09 2.47 13.74
CA ASP A 57 -4.53 3.64 14.50
C ASP A 57 -6.05 3.63 14.72
N ALA A 58 -6.83 3.32 13.68
CA ALA A 58 -8.28 3.23 13.78
C ALA A 58 -8.72 2.09 14.72
N GLU A 59 -8.02 0.97 14.71
CA GLU A 59 -8.23 -0.13 15.67
C GLU A 59 -7.93 0.31 17.10
N ALA A 60 -6.78 0.96 17.31
CA ALA A 60 -6.37 1.44 18.65
C ALA A 60 -7.33 2.46 19.23
N ARG A 61 -7.93 3.30 18.39
CA ARG A 61 -8.96 4.28 18.81
C ARG A 61 -10.36 3.68 18.94
N GLY A 62 -10.54 2.39 18.64
CA GLY A 62 -11.84 1.74 18.69
C GLY A 62 -12.84 2.17 17.61
N VAL A 63 -12.36 2.89 16.58
CA VAL A 63 -13.19 3.31 15.43
C VAL A 63 -13.41 2.12 14.48
N LEU A 64 -12.39 1.31 14.30
CA LEU A 64 -12.42 0.12 13.45
C LEU A 64 -12.51 -1.14 14.34
N LYS A 65 -13.55 -1.92 14.12
CA LYS A 65 -13.85 -3.15 14.88
C LYS A 65 -14.02 -4.32 13.93
N PRO A 66 -13.93 -5.59 14.42
CA PRO A 66 -14.26 -6.76 13.59
C PRO A 66 -15.62 -6.59 12.91
N GLY A 67 -15.67 -6.82 11.60
CA GLY A 67 -16.89 -6.63 10.80
C GLY A 67 -17.09 -5.21 10.24
N SER A 68 -16.25 -4.25 10.61
CA SER A 68 -16.30 -2.90 10.04
C SER A 68 -15.97 -2.91 8.54
N VAL A 69 -16.50 -1.90 7.84
CA VAL A 69 -16.24 -1.67 6.42
C VAL A 69 -15.40 -0.40 6.27
N ILE A 70 -14.31 -0.49 5.53
CA ILE A 70 -13.44 0.65 5.22
C ILE A 70 -13.89 1.23 3.89
N ILE A 71 -14.20 2.52 3.87
CA ILE A 71 -14.59 3.25 2.66
C ILE A 71 -13.58 4.38 2.46
N GLU A 72 -12.91 4.40 1.31
CA GLU A 72 -11.87 5.38 1.03
C GLU A 72 -11.87 5.81 -0.43
N PRO A 73 -11.83 7.13 -0.72
CA PRO A 73 -11.56 7.62 -2.06
C PRO A 73 -10.06 7.54 -2.33
N THR A 74 -9.65 6.79 -3.33
CA THR A 74 -8.23 6.62 -3.63
C THR A 74 -8.02 6.25 -5.09
N SER A 75 -6.94 6.72 -5.67
CA SER A 75 -6.61 6.50 -7.07
C SER A 75 -5.27 5.82 -7.31
N GLY A 76 -4.55 5.44 -6.26
CA GLY A 76 -3.18 4.98 -6.44
C GLY A 76 -2.71 3.91 -5.46
N ASN A 77 -1.42 3.95 -5.18
CA ASN A 77 -0.75 2.99 -4.29
C ASN A 77 -1.29 3.02 -2.85
N THR A 78 -1.85 4.15 -2.41
CA THR A 78 -2.50 4.23 -1.09
C THR A 78 -3.67 3.25 -1.00
N GLY A 79 -4.53 3.21 -2.03
CA GLY A 79 -5.63 2.25 -2.08
C GLY A 79 -5.16 0.80 -2.13
N ILE A 80 -4.11 0.53 -2.89
CA ILE A 80 -3.54 -0.82 -2.98
C ILE A 80 -2.95 -1.25 -1.62
N GLY A 81 -2.19 -0.38 -0.97
CA GLY A 81 -1.62 -0.63 0.35
C GLY A 81 -2.71 -0.87 1.40
N LEU A 82 -3.73 -0.01 1.42
CA LEU A 82 -4.87 -0.15 2.32
C LEU A 82 -5.63 -1.46 2.09
N ALA A 83 -5.90 -1.80 0.84
CA ALA A 83 -6.59 -3.03 0.46
C ALA A 83 -5.82 -4.28 0.87
N SER A 84 -4.51 -4.29 0.68
CA SER A 84 -3.64 -5.39 1.06
C SER A 84 -3.67 -5.64 2.57
N VAL A 85 -3.50 -4.60 3.37
CA VAL A 85 -3.52 -4.71 4.84
C VAL A 85 -4.91 -5.08 5.35
N ALA A 86 -5.95 -4.47 4.79
CA ALA A 86 -7.33 -4.77 5.15
C ALA A 86 -7.69 -6.23 4.85
N ALA A 87 -7.31 -6.75 3.68
CA ALA A 87 -7.50 -8.15 3.31
C ALA A 87 -6.78 -9.08 4.28
N SER A 88 -5.55 -8.76 4.66
CA SER A 88 -4.76 -9.52 5.63
C SER A 88 -5.42 -9.58 7.02
N LYS A 89 -6.15 -8.53 7.41
CA LYS A 89 -6.83 -8.43 8.71
C LYS A 89 -8.31 -8.81 8.66
N GLY A 90 -8.86 -9.14 7.49
CA GLY A 90 -10.24 -9.60 7.33
C GLY A 90 -11.28 -8.47 7.24
N TYR A 91 -10.89 -7.24 6.96
CA TYR A 91 -11.82 -6.13 6.74
C TYR A 91 -12.35 -6.08 5.32
N ARG A 92 -13.60 -5.69 5.17
CA ARG A 92 -14.17 -5.34 3.87
C ARG A 92 -13.75 -3.92 3.48
N VAL A 93 -13.46 -3.74 2.19
CA VAL A 93 -13.03 -2.45 1.67
C VAL A 93 -13.89 -2.05 0.48
N ILE A 94 -14.34 -0.81 0.49
CA ILE A 94 -15.03 -0.15 -0.62
C ILE A 94 -14.15 1.03 -1.04
N LEU A 95 -13.70 1.03 -2.29
CA LEU A 95 -12.88 2.11 -2.83
C LEU A 95 -13.65 2.83 -3.92
N THR A 96 -13.59 4.15 -3.88
CA THR A 96 -14.09 5.00 -4.95
C THR A 96 -12.91 5.59 -5.73
N MET A 97 -12.99 5.58 -7.04
CA MET A 97 -11.90 6.00 -7.91
C MET A 97 -12.41 6.58 -9.23
N PRO A 98 -11.59 7.36 -9.97
CA PRO A 98 -11.96 7.80 -11.31
C PRO A 98 -12.14 6.60 -12.25
N GLU A 99 -13.08 6.72 -13.18
CA GLU A 99 -13.27 5.70 -14.22
C GLU A 99 -12.07 5.54 -15.16
N THR A 100 -11.17 6.53 -15.19
CA THR A 100 -9.91 6.51 -15.95
C THR A 100 -8.82 5.67 -15.31
N MET A 101 -9.05 5.09 -14.13
CA MET A 101 -8.08 4.22 -13.47
C MET A 101 -7.74 3.01 -14.35
N SER A 102 -6.45 2.65 -14.38
CA SER A 102 -5.97 1.53 -15.18
C SER A 102 -6.65 0.21 -14.84
N VAL A 103 -6.84 -0.64 -15.85
CA VAL A 103 -7.46 -1.97 -15.68
C VAL A 103 -6.63 -2.83 -14.73
N GLU A 104 -5.29 -2.74 -14.81
CA GLU A 104 -4.37 -3.49 -13.97
C GLU A 104 -4.58 -3.17 -12.49
N ARG A 105 -4.70 -1.88 -12.13
CA ARG A 105 -4.97 -1.47 -10.75
C ARG A 105 -6.32 -1.93 -10.26
N ARG A 106 -7.36 -1.82 -11.10
CA ARG A 106 -8.69 -2.35 -10.76
C ARG A 106 -8.66 -3.84 -10.51
N ASN A 107 -7.93 -4.59 -11.32
CA ASN A 107 -7.79 -6.03 -11.15
C ASN A 107 -7.05 -6.40 -9.86
N ILE A 108 -6.00 -5.68 -9.49
CA ILE A 108 -5.30 -5.87 -8.22
C ILE A 108 -6.24 -5.63 -7.05
N LEU A 109 -6.99 -4.54 -7.06
CA LEU A 109 -7.94 -4.22 -5.99
C LEU A 109 -9.06 -5.25 -5.87
N LYS A 110 -9.58 -5.72 -6.98
CA LYS A 110 -10.56 -6.83 -7.01
C LYS A 110 -9.97 -8.12 -6.47
N ALA A 111 -8.71 -8.42 -6.77
CA ALA A 111 -8.01 -9.59 -6.25
C ALA A 111 -7.87 -9.55 -4.72
N TYR A 112 -7.76 -8.35 -4.13
CA TYR A 112 -7.82 -8.17 -2.68
C TYR A 112 -9.24 -8.21 -2.10
N GLY A 113 -10.26 -8.38 -2.95
CA GLY A 113 -11.64 -8.48 -2.51
C GLY A 113 -12.35 -7.14 -2.33
N CYS A 114 -11.80 -6.05 -2.84
CA CYS A 114 -12.42 -4.73 -2.73
C CYS A 114 -13.65 -4.58 -3.64
N LEU A 115 -14.67 -3.89 -3.14
CA LEU A 115 -15.73 -3.31 -3.96
C LEU A 115 -15.24 -1.99 -4.54
N LEU A 116 -15.37 -1.84 -5.86
CA LEU A 116 -14.93 -0.64 -6.55
C LEU A 116 -16.11 0.12 -7.11
N TYR A 117 -16.17 1.42 -6.79
CA TYR A 117 -17.10 2.36 -7.40
C TYR A 117 -16.30 3.39 -8.18
N THR A 118 -16.77 3.73 -9.38
CA THR A 118 -16.14 4.72 -10.23
C THR A 118 -16.93 6.01 -10.26
N SER A 119 -16.23 7.14 -10.32
CA SER A 119 -16.80 8.46 -10.49
C SER A 119 -16.48 9.00 -11.89
N PRO A 120 -17.39 9.69 -12.54
CA PRO A 120 -17.14 10.33 -13.84
C PRO A 120 -16.24 11.56 -13.73
N SER A 121 -16.01 12.11 -12.53
CA SER A 121 -15.23 13.34 -12.36
C SER A 121 -13.83 13.03 -11.77
N PRO A 122 -12.75 13.20 -12.57
CA PRO A 122 -11.38 13.07 -12.06
C PRO A 122 -11.01 14.13 -11.00
N ARG A 123 -11.73 15.24 -10.94
CA ARG A 123 -11.46 16.35 -10.02
C ARG A 123 -11.67 15.99 -8.56
N ASP A 124 -12.59 15.08 -8.28
CA ASP A 124 -12.92 14.66 -6.92
C ASP A 124 -11.79 13.85 -6.26
N TYR A 125 -10.80 13.45 -7.04
CA TYR A 125 -9.68 12.59 -6.61
C TYR A 125 -8.31 13.23 -6.77
N ALA A 126 -8.25 14.51 -7.13
CA ALA A 126 -6.99 15.21 -7.41
C ALA A 126 -6.10 15.39 -6.18
N ALA A 127 -6.66 15.25 -4.97
CA ALA A 127 -5.95 15.41 -3.69
C ALA A 127 -5.49 14.10 -3.05
N SER A 128 -5.76 12.95 -3.67
CA SER A 128 -5.42 11.63 -3.10
C SER A 128 -4.04 11.11 -3.53
#